data_f1417087633193e232484bd9c72fa3bb
#
_entry.id   f1417087633193e232484bd9c72fa3bb
#
_cell.length_a   1.000
_cell.length_b   1.000
_cell.length_c   1.000
_cell.angle_alpha   90.00
_cell.angle_beta   90.00
_cell.angle_gamma   90.00
#
_symmetry.space_group_name_H-M   'P 1'
#
loop_
_entity.id
_entity.type
_entity.pdbx_description
1 polymer ?
#
loop_
_entity_poly.entity_id
_entity_poly.type
_entity_poly.pdbx_seq_one_letter_code
_entity_poly.pdbx_strand_id
1 'polypeptide(L)'
;CAFCDVKTGKPGKLDPLEPVKISEAVFKLNLKHVVITSVDRDDLEDGGSNHFYEVIDQTRKKNPNTSIEVLTPDFLRKGDSYKKVLEANPDVFNHNIETVPRLYLKVRPGSRYFSSLELLKNAKLVNKNVFTKSGLMVGLGENKEEVVQVMDDLKAADVDFLTIGQYLQPSVRHHPLDRYYHPDEFKELEAIGKSKGFLLV
;
A
#
# COMPACT_ATOMS: atom_id res chain seq x y z
N CYS A 1 -4.49 2.59 13.35
CA CYS A 1 -4.04 3.86 12.76
C CYS A 1 -5.04 4.96 13.08
N ALA A 2 -4.53 6.16 13.40
CA ALA A 2 -5.40 7.27 13.80
C ALA A 2 -6.15 7.94 12.63
N PHE A 3 -5.85 7.57 11.39
CA PHE A 3 -6.47 8.12 10.18
C PHE A 3 -7.57 7.23 9.59
N CYS A 4 -7.66 5.97 10.01
CA CYS A 4 -8.44 4.95 9.34
C CYS A 4 -9.65 4.53 10.19
N ASP A 5 -10.83 4.47 9.57
CA ASP A 5 -12.10 4.07 10.23
C ASP A 5 -12.37 2.56 10.13
N VAL A 6 -11.36 1.76 9.79
CA VAL A 6 -11.50 0.30 9.84
C VAL A 6 -11.66 -0.14 11.30
N LYS A 7 -12.69 -0.95 11.55
CA LYS A 7 -13.01 -1.45 12.89
C LYS A 7 -11.81 -2.21 13.47
N THR A 8 -11.29 -1.71 14.58
CA THR A 8 -10.21 -2.36 15.34
C THR A 8 -10.75 -3.61 16.09
N GLY A 9 -9.90 -4.63 16.18
CA GLY A 9 -10.22 -5.87 16.89
C GLY A 9 -9.62 -7.08 16.20
N LYS A 10 -9.86 -8.26 16.77
CA LYS A 10 -9.40 -9.50 16.14
C LYS A 10 -10.21 -9.77 14.88
N PRO A 11 -9.57 -9.93 13.71
CA PRO A 11 -10.27 -10.26 12.48
C PRO A 11 -10.97 -11.62 12.54
N GLY A 12 -11.96 -11.81 11.68
CA GLY A 12 -12.63 -13.10 11.50
C GLY A 12 -11.69 -14.19 10.95
N LYS A 13 -12.16 -15.42 10.93
CA LYS A 13 -11.44 -16.52 10.28
C LYS A 13 -11.34 -16.26 8.79
N LEU A 14 -10.25 -16.73 8.17
CA LEU A 14 -10.12 -16.71 6.71
C LEU A 14 -11.24 -17.55 6.07
N ASP A 15 -11.82 -17.03 5.00
CA ASP A 15 -12.77 -17.79 4.19
C ASP A 15 -11.97 -18.58 3.12
N PRO A 16 -11.94 -19.91 3.18
CA PRO A 16 -11.19 -20.71 2.21
C PRO A 16 -11.72 -20.59 0.78
N LEU A 17 -12.94 -20.07 0.59
CA LEU A 17 -13.54 -19.83 -0.71
C LEU A 17 -13.28 -18.41 -1.24
N GLU A 18 -12.68 -17.53 -0.45
CA GLU A 18 -12.43 -16.13 -0.85
C GLU A 18 -11.56 -16.04 -2.11
N PRO A 19 -10.48 -16.82 -2.31
CA PRO A 19 -9.70 -16.78 -3.54
C PRO A 19 -10.54 -17.03 -4.79
N VAL A 20 -11.43 -18.01 -4.74
CA VAL A 20 -12.35 -18.30 -5.86
C VAL A 20 -13.38 -17.19 -6.04
N LYS A 21 -13.98 -16.70 -4.96
CA LYS A 21 -14.98 -15.63 -5.02
C LYS A 21 -14.40 -14.35 -5.62
N ILE A 22 -13.18 -13.97 -5.23
CA ILE A 22 -12.50 -12.78 -5.77
C ILE A 22 -12.21 -12.98 -7.25
N SER A 23 -11.65 -14.12 -7.65
CA SER A 23 -11.36 -14.42 -9.06
C SER A 23 -12.62 -14.36 -9.94
N GLU A 24 -13.75 -14.86 -9.42
CA GLU A 24 -15.07 -14.79 -10.07
C GLU A 24 -15.57 -13.34 -10.19
N ALA A 25 -15.41 -12.53 -9.14
CA ALA A 25 -15.83 -11.14 -9.16
C ALA A 25 -15.03 -10.34 -10.20
N VAL A 26 -13.71 -10.51 -10.25
CA VAL A 26 -12.83 -9.89 -11.26
C VAL A 26 -13.28 -10.26 -12.67
N PHE A 27 -13.59 -11.55 -12.89
CA PHE A 27 -14.06 -12.05 -14.17
C PHE A 27 -15.41 -11.44 -14.58
N LYS A 28 -16.39 -11.47 -13.67
CA LYS A 28 -17.74 -10.94 -13.94
C LYS A 28 -17.74 -9.44 -14.21
N LEU A 29 -16.88 -8.69 -13.53
CA LEU A 29 -16.70 -7.25 -13.72
C LEU A 29 -15.82 -6.92 -14.93
N ASN A 30 -15.23 -7.91 -15.58
CA ASN A 30 -14.32 -7.77 -16.73
C ASN A 30 -13.22 -6.72 -16.47
N LEU A 31 -12.58 -6.82 -15.27
CA LEU A 31 -11.58 -5.83 -14.85
C LEU A 31 -10.28 -6.02 -15.64
N LYS A 32 -9.72 -4.92 -16.11
CA LYS A 32 -8.38 -4.89 -16.72
C LYS A 32 -7.28 -4.73 -15.67
N HIS A 33 -7.62 -4.15 -14.53
CA HIS A 33 -6.73 -3.96 -13.38
C HIS A 33 -7.53 -4.17 -12.09
N VAL A 34 -6.94 -4.85 -11.12
CA VAL A 34 -7.54 -5.07 -9.80
C VAL A 34 -6.52 -4.78 -8.71
N VAL A 35 -6.96 -4.10 -7.66
CA VAL A 35 -6.18 -3.92 -6.42
C VAL A 35 -6.76 -4.81 -5.35
N ILE A 36 -5.94 -5.74 -4.84
CA ILE A 36 -6.28 -6.69 -3.79
C ILE A 36 -5.62 -6.21 -2.50
N THR A 37 -6.39 -6.06 -1.45
CA THR A 37 -5.90 -5.62 -0.14
C THR A 37 -6.54 -6.39 1.00
N SER A 38 -5.96 -6.31 2.17
CA SER A 38 -6.49 -6.87 3.40
C SER A 38 -6.32 -5.90 4.57
N VAL A 39 -6.99 -6.19 5.69
CA VAL A 39 -6.61 -5.64 6.99
C VAL A 39 -5.32 -6.30 7.47
N ASP A 40 -4.67 -5.70 8.47
CA ASP A 40 -3.56 -6.37 9.17
C ASP A 40 -4.00 -7.69 9.78
N ARG A 41 -3.21 -8.74 9.54
CA ARG A 41 -3.45 -10.10 10.03
C ARG A 41 -2.33 -10.53 10.98
N ASP A 42 -2.02 -9.69 11.96
CA ASP A 42 -1.04 -10.00 13.01
C ASP A 42 -1.42 -11.23 13.85
N ASP A 43 -2.70 -11.61 13.79
CA ASP A 43 -3.25 -12.83 14.40
C ASP A 43 -2.80 -14.12 13.70
N LEU A 44 -2.35 -14.05 12.45
CA LEU A 44 -1.84 -15.18 11.67
C LEU A 44 -0.31 -15.25 11.77
N GLU A 45 0.23 -16.46 11.77
CA GLU A 45 1.67 -16.69 11.86
C GLU A 45 2.41 -16.08 10.66
N ASP A 46 1.82 -16.17 9.48
CA ASP A 46 2.37 -15.66 8.22
C ASP A 46 1.88 -14.25 7.84
N GLY A 47 1.12 -13.57 8.72
CA GLY A 47 0.52 -12.27 8.41
C GLY A 47 -0.48 -12.27 7.26
N GLY A 48 -1.00 -13.44 6.86
CA GLY A 48 -1.93 -13.62 5.75
C GLY A 48 -1.29 -13.77 4.37
N SER A 49 0.03 -13.93 4.29
CA SER A 49 0.75 -13.98 3.02
C SER A 49 0.37 -15.19 2.14
N ASN A 50 0.09 -16.36 2.73
CA ASN A 50 -0.40 -17.52 1.99
C ASN A 50 -1.78 -17.25 1.38
N HIS A 51 -2.65 -16.56 2.11
CA HIS A 51 -3.97 -16.19 1.57
C HIS A 51 -3.86 -15.20 0.41
N PHE A 52 -2.98 -14.21 0.50
CA PHE A 52 -2.65 -13.33 -0.63
C PHE A 52 -2.17 -14.14 -1.84
N TYR A 53 -1.25 -15.09 -1.61
CA TYR A 53 -0.75 -15.96 -2.68
C TYR A 53 -1.90 -16.66 -3.39
N GLU A 54 -2.80 -17.32 -2.65
CA GLU A 54 -3.93 -18.06 -3.21
C GLU A 54 -4.89 -17.15 -3.99
N VAL A 55 -5.17 -15.95 -3.46
CA VAL A 55 -6.04 -14.98 -4.15
C VAL A 55 -5.42 -14.51 -5.46
N ILE A 56 -4.14 -14.19 -5.47
CA ILE A 56 -3.41 -13.77 -6.69
C ILE A 56 -3.39 -14.91 -7.71
N ASP A 57 -3.02 -16.12 -7.28
CA ASP A 57 -2.91 -17.31 -8.14
C ASP A 57 -4.25 -17.65 -8.80
N GLN A 58 -5.33 -17.73 -8.02
CA GLN A 58 -6.68 -18.00 -8.55
C GLN A 58 -7.17 -16.87 -9.47
N THR A 59 -6.88 -15.62 -9.11
CA THR A 59 -7.26 -14.48 -9.94
C THR A 59 -6.51 -14.51 -11.28
N ARG A 60 -5.20 -14.77 -11.27
CA ARG A 60 -4.36 -14.87 -12.48
C ARG A 60 -4.80 -16.01 -13.39
N LYS A 61 -5.07 -17.19 -12.82
CA LYS A 61 -5.53 -18.36 -13.60
C LYS A 61 -6.83 -18.10 -14.35
N LYS A 62 -7.77 -17.43 -13.69
CA LYS A 62 -9.08 -17.14 -14.28
C LYS A 62 -9.07 -15.92 -15.18
N ASN A 63 -8.24 -14.93 -14.90
CA ASN A 63 -8.18 -13.63 -15.56
C ASN A 63 -6.75 -13.35 -16.06
N PRO A 64 -6.23 -14.08 -17.05
CA PRO A 64 -4.81 -14.01 -17.44
C PRO A 64 -4.38 -12.63 -17.97
N ASN A 65 -5.32 -11.82 -18.46
CA ASN A 65 -5.07 -10.50 -19.03
C ASN A 65 -5.32 -9.34 -18.03
N THR A 66 -5.69 -9.65 -16.78
CA THR A 66 -5.93 -8.65 -15.75
C THR A 66 -4.62 -8.35 -15.02
N SER A 67 -4.25 -7.08 -14.94
CA SER A 67 -3.15 -6.62 -14.10
C SER A 67 -3.56 -6.70 -12.63
N ILE A 68 -2.69 -7.27 -11.78
CA ILE A 68 -2.95 -7.48 -10.36
C ILE A 68 -2.00 -6.63 -9.53
N GLU A 69 -2.54 -5.67 -8.82
CA GLU A 69 -1.85 -4.92 -7.76
C GLU A 69 -2.24 -5.51 -6.40
N VAL A 70 -1.28 -5.62 -5.50
CA VAL A 70 -1.54 -6.00 -4.10
C VAL A 70 -1.12 -4.87 -3.18
N LEU A 71 -2.04 -4.41 -2.33
CA LEU A 71 -1.73 -3.49 -1.24
C LEU A 71 -1.59 -4.30 0.05
N THR A 72 -0.35 -4.49 0.48
CA THR A 72 0.00 -5.36 1.60
C THR A 72 0.19 -4.59 2.91
N PRO A 73 0.00 -5.26 4.08
CA PRO A 73 0.52 -4.77 5.35
C PRO A 73 2.06 -4.76 5.34
N ASP A 74 2.66 -4.23 6.40
CA ASP A 74 4.11 -4.20 6.56
C ASP A 74 4.73 -5.56 6.97
N PHE A 75 3.90 -6.58 7.22
CA PHE A 75 4.31 -7.90 7.71
C PHE A 75 5.23 -7.82 8.93
N LEU A 76 5.02 -6.83 9.81
CA LEU A 76 5.88 -6.58 10.95
C LEU A 76 6.03 -7.84 11.83
N ARG A 77 7.28 -8.25 12.08
CA ARG A 77 7.64 -9.45 12.86
C ARG A 77 7.20 -10.78 12.24
N LYS A 78 6.86 -10.82 10.95
CA LYS A 78 6.49 -12.04 10.23
C LYS A 78 7.61 -12.55 9.31
N GLY A 79 8.84 -12.09 9.54
CA GLY A 79 9.99 -12.50 8.75
C GLY A 79 9.83 -12.15 7.26
N ASP A 80 10.06 -13.16 6.42
CA ASP A 80 10.05 -13.02 4.97
C ASP A 80 8.66 -13.26 4.33
N SER A 81 7.56 -13.09 5.08
CA SER A 81 6.19 -13.37 4.59
C SER A 81 5.83 -12.63 3.29
N TYR A 82 6.37 -11.42 3.08
CA TYR A 82 6.20 -10.69 1.81
C TYR A 82 6.75 -11.45 0.59
N LYS A 83 7.77 -12.31 0.76
CA LYS A 83 8.31 -13.14 -0.33
C LYS A 83 7.27 -14.11 -0.86
N LYS A 84 6.43 -14.65 0.04
CA LYS A 84 5.32 -15.53 -0.36
C LYS A 84 4.32 -14.84 -1.27
N VAL A 85 4.03 -13.57 -1.01
CA VAL A 85 3.15 -12.76 -1.89
C VAL A 85 3.81 -12.55 -3.26
N LEU A 86 5.13 -12.28 -3.29
CA LEU A 86 5.88 -12.08 -4.53
C LEU A 86 6.03 -13.35 -5.37
N GLU A 87 6.02 -14.54 -4.75
CA GLU A 87 6.00 -15.83 -5.47
C GLU A 87 4.77 -15.99 -6.37
N ALA A 88 3.64 -15.35 -6.01
CA ALA A 88 2.44 -15.35 -6.84
C ALA A 88 2.52 -14.39 -8.05
N ASN A 89 3.63 -13.69 -8.23
CA ASN A 89 3.90 -12.77 -9.33
C ASN A 89 2.80 -11.72 -9.55
N PRO A 90 2.49 -10.87 -8.53
CA PRO A 90 1.68 -9.69 -8.77
C PRO A 90 2.41 -8.74 -9.75
N ASP A 91 1.66 -7.95 -10.52
CA ASP A 91 2.25 -6.95 -11.41
C ASP A 91 2.75 -5.74 -10.62
N VAL A 92 2.04 -5.38 -9.55
CA VAL A 92 2.40 -4.27 -8.66
C VAL A 92 2.36 -4.71 -7.21
N PHE A 93 3.47 -4.49 -6.49
CA PHE A 93 3.56 -4.65 -5.03
C PHE A 93 3.49 -3.27 -4.38
N ASN A 94 2.40 -3.03 -3.69
CA ASN A 94 2.09 -1.75 -3.05
C ASN A 94 2.13 -1.88 -1.52
N HIS A 95 2.78 -0.92 -0.87
CA HIS A 95 2.71 -0.69 0.56
C HIS A 95 2.76 0.82 0.83
N ASN A 96 1.70 1.36 1.40
CA ASN A 96 1.59 2.79 1.64
C ASN A 96 2.46 3.23 2.81
N ILE A 97 3.21 4.33 2.62
CA ILE A 97 3.94 5.00 3.70
C ILE A 97 3.03 5.87 4.56
N GLU A 98 1.90 6.29 4.04
CA GLU A 98 0.78 7.02 4.62
C GLU A 98 1.07 8.47 5.00
N THR A 99 2.18 8.78 5.64
CA THR A 99 2.53 10.14 6.10
C THR A 99 4.04 10.33 6.26
N VAL A 100 4.45 11.54 6.58
CA VAL A 100 5.85 11.92 6.80
C VAL A 100 6.40 11.39 8.15
N PRO A 101 7.72 11.18 8.31
CA PRO A 101 8.32 10.59 9.52
C PRO A 101 7.90 11.26 10.82
N ARG A 102 7.87 12.59 10.87
CA ARG A 102 7.50 13.37 12.07
C ARG A 102 6.10 13.05 12.60
N LEU A 103 5.19 12.70 11.70
CA LEU A 103 3.78 12.44 12.05
C LEU A 103 3.50 10.97 12.36
N TYR A 104 4.46 10.06 12.14
CA TYR A 104 4.24 8.61 12.27
C TYR A 104 3.65 8.20 13.60
N LEU A 105 4.21 8.67 14.72
CA LEU A 105 3.72 8.31 16.06
C LEU A 105 2.29 8.76 16.33
N LYS A 106 1.85 9.86 15.70
CA LYS A 106 0.49 10.40 15.87
C LYS A 106 -0.51 9.76 14.91
N VAL A 107 -0.11 9.53 13.67
CA VAL A 107 -0.99 9.10 12.58
C VAL A 107 -1.01 7.59 12.45
N ARG A 108 0.17 6.93 12.60
CA ARG A 108 0.37 5.49 12.37
C ARG A 108 1.21 4.85 13.50
N PRO A 109 0.76 4.90 14.77
CA PRO A 109 1.57 4.54 15.94
C PRO A 109 2.06 3.08 15.98
N GLY A 110 1.40 2.17 15.27
CA GLY A 110 1.78 0.75 15.21
C GLY A 110 2.83 0.41 14.16
N SER A 111 3.14 1.33 13.26
CA SER A 111 4.04 1.10 12.11
C SER A 111 5.35 1.87 12.24
N ARG A 112 6.32 1.54 11.40
CA ARG A 112 7.66 2.14 11.38
C ARG A 112 8.00 2.61 9.97
N TYR A 113 8.33 3.89 9.83
CA TYR A 113 8.65 4.52 8.55
C TYR A 113 9.74 3.78 7.77
N PHE A 114 10.87 3.53 8.41
CA PHE A 114 12.00 2.85 7.76
C PHE A 114 11.70 1.38 7.42
N SER A 115 10.89 0.69 8.23
CA SER A 115 10.49 -0.69 7.91
C SER A 115 9.59 -0.74 6.67
N SER A 116 8.74 0.27 6.45
CA SER A 116 7.94 0.38 5.22
C SER A 116 8.81 0.60 3.98
N LEU A 117 9.84 1.44 4.07
CA LEU A 117 10.81 1.64 3.00
C LEU A 117 11.62 0.36 2.72
N GLU A 118 12.07 -0.31 3.78
CA GLU A 118 12.83 -1.56 3.66
C GLU A 118 11.99 -2.67 3.01
N LEU A 119 10.70 -2.78 3.35
CA LEU A 119 9.79 -3.73 2.71
C LEU A 119 9.72 -3.52 1.20
N LEU A 120 9.53 -2.28 0.73
CA LEU A 120 9.46 -1.95 -0.69
C LEU A 120 10.79 -2.23 -1.40
N LYS A 121 11.90 -1.83 -0.81
CA LYS A 121 13.24 -2.11 -1.32
C LYS A 121 13.50 -3.62 -1.44
N ASN A 122 13.17 -4.37 -0.41
CA ASN A 122 13.34 -5.82 -0.39
C ASN A 122 12.43 -6.52 -1.41
N ALA A 123 11.20 -6.04 -1.62
CA ALA A 123 10.33 -6.55 -2.66
C ALA A 123 10.98 -6.43 -4.05
N LYS A 124 11.60 -5.27 -4.35
CA LYS A 124 12.32 -5.04 -5.61
C LYS A 124 13.57 -5.91 -5.75
N LEU A 125 14.28 -6.17 -4.64
CA LEU A 125 15.45 -7.07 -4.64
C LEU A 125 15.06 -8.53 -4.92
N VAL A 126 13.91 -8.98 -4.39
CA VAL A 126 13.40 -10.35 -4.59
C VAL A 126 12.88 -10.54 -6.01
N ASN A 127 12.16 -9.56 -6.55
CA ASN A 127 11.62 -9.62 -7.91
C ASN A 127 11.86 -8.28 -8.62
N LYS A 128 12.88 -8.21 -9.48
CA LYS A 128 13.24 -7.00 -10.21
C LYS A 128 12.18 -6.56 -11.24
N ASN A 129 11.29 -7.47 -11.64
CA ASN A 129 10.27 -7.20 -12.65
C ASN A 129 8.96 -6.69 -12.04
N VAL A 130 8.75 -6.84 -10.73
CA VAL A 130 7.56 -6.28 -10.07
C VAL A 130 7.67 -4.76 -10.02
N PHE A 131 6.60 -4.07 -10.37
CA PHE A 131 6.51 -2.64 -10.04
C PHE A 131 6.23 -2.46 -8.56
N THR A 132 6.95 -1.54 -7.93
CA THR A 132 6.71 -1.16 -6.53
C THR A 132 5.95 0.16 -6.48
N LYS A 133 5.01 0.24 -5.56
CA LYS A 133 4.16 1.41 -5.38
C LYS A 133 4.05 1.79 -3.92
N SER A 134 3.94 3.08 -3.65
CA SER A 134 3.61 3.61 -2.33
C SER A 134 2.66 4.79 -2.44
N GLY A 135 2.01 5.10 -1.33
CA GLY A 135 1.12 6.25 -1.24
C GLY A 135 1.27 6.97 0.08
N LEU A 136 1.01 8.27 0.06
CA LEU A 136 0.89 9.08 1.26
C LEU A 136 -0.31 10.02 1.15
N MET A 137 -0.80 10.42 2.32
CA MET A 137 -1.84 11.43 2.46
C MET A 137 -1.22 12.77 2.82
N VAL A 138 -1.83 13.85 2.33
CA VAL A 138 -1.52 15.22 2.70
C VAL A 138 -2.72 15.88 3.39
N GLY A 139 -2.46 16.86 4.23
CA GLY A 139 -3.47 17.53 5.08
C GLY A 139 -3.50 17.02 6.53
N LEU A 140 -2.43 16.31 6.96
CA LEU A 140 -2.26 15.79 8.32
C LEU A 140 -1.38 16.71 9.19
N GLY A 141 -0.87 17.84 8.64
CA GLY A 141 0.02 18.80 9.30
C GLY A 141 1.48 18.67 8.88
N GLU A 142 1.75 18.01 7.78
CA GLU A 142 3.06 18.00 7.10
C GLU A 142 3.31 19.32 6.37
N ASN A 143 4.57 19.65 6.13
CA ASN A 143 4.96 20.69 5.20
C ASN A 143 5.40 20.09 3.86
N LYS A 144 5.55 20.92 2.83
CA LYS A 144 5.91 20.51 1.49
C LYS A 144 7.29 19.85 1.42
N GLU A 145 8.24 20.40 2.15
CA GLU A 145 9.63 19.89 2.21
C GLU A 145 9.66 18.47 2.77
N GLU A 146 8.84 18.18 3.77
CA GLU A 146 8.70 16.83 4.32
C GLU A 146 8.13 15.84 3.29
N VAL A 147 7.13 16.27 2.50
CA VAL A 147 6.56 15.44 1.42
C VAL A 147 7.62 15.17 0.34
N VAL A 148 8.39 16.19 -0.04
CA VAL A 148 9.47 16.07 -1.01
C VAL A 148 10.58 15.13 -0.50
N GLN A 149 10.91 15.17 0.80
CA GLN A 149 11.86 14.25 1.42
C GLN A 149 11.34 12.80 1.36
N VAL A 150 10.05 12.56 1.62
CA VAL A 150 9.44 11.23 1.48
C VAL A 150 9.56 10.72 0.04
N MET A 151 9.42 11.58 -0.95
CA MET A 151 9.65 11.19 -2.35
C MET A 151 11.10 10.74 -2.58
N ASP A 152 12.08 11.44 -2.01
CA ASP A 152 13.49 11.06 -2.11
C ASP A 152 13.77 9.71 -1.44
N ASP A 153 13.22 9.50 -0.25
CA ASP A 153 13.35 8.24 0.50
C ASP A 153 12.73 7.07 -0.26
N LEU A 154 11.55 7.26 -0.87
CA LEU A 154 10.88 6.26 -1.70
C LEU A 154 11.69 5.95 -2.97
N LYS A 155 12.29 6.96 -3.60
CA LYS A 155 13.19 6.73 -4.76
C LYS A 155 14.47 6.00 -4.36
N ALA A 156 15.03 6.28 -3.20
CA ALA A 156 16.17 5.53 -2.64
C ALA A 156 15.82 4.07 -2.31
N ALA A 157 14.53 3.78 -2.09
CA ALA A 157 13.99 2.42 -1.95
C ALA A 157 13.56 1.78 -3.28
N ASP A 158 13.88 2.41 -4.43
CA ASP A 158 13.58 1.94 -5.79
C ASP A 158 12.06 1.79 -6.07
N VAL A 159 11.26 2.73 -5.55
CA VAL A 159 9.82 2.75 -5.78
C VAL A 159 9.50 3.36 -7.16
N ASP A 160 8.67 2.66 -7.94
CA ASP A 160 8.30 3.02 -9.30
C ASP A 160 7.11 3.99 -9.37
N PHE A 161 6.07 3.75 -8.57
CA PHE A 161 4.81 4.50 -8.62
C PHE A 161 4.54 5.18 -7.28
N LEU A 162 4.00 6.40 -7.35
CA LEU A 162 3.62 7.17 -6.17
C LEU A 162 2.18 7.68 -6.30
N THR A 163 1.39 7.55 -5.22
CA THR A 163 0.09 8.21 -5.09
C THR A 163 0.12 9.20 -3.94
N ILE A 164 -0.47 10.39 -4.16
CA ILE A 164 -0.62 11.42 -3.14
C ILE A 164 -2.09 11.81 -3.08
N GLY A 165 -2.72 11.60 -1.92
CA GLY A 165 -4.14 11.86 -1.74
C GLY A 165 -4.42 12.85 -0.61
N GLN A 166 -5.55 13.56 -0.71
CA GLN A 166 -6.05 14.38 0.38
C GLN A 166 -6.54 13.50 1.53
N TYR A 167 -6.06 13.77 2.74
CA TYR A 167 -6.65 13.19 3.94
C TYR A 167 -8.06 13.73 4.17
N LEU A 168 -9.02 12.84 4.38
CA LEU A 168 -10.39 13.16 4.77
C LEU A 168 -10.63 12.54 6.14
N GLN A 169 -10.83 13.37 7.17
CA GLN A 169 -11.04 12.90 8.53
C GLN A 169 -12.36 12.12 8.65
N PRO A 170 -12.32 10.81 8.98
CA PRO A 170 -13.54 10.00 9.02
C PRO A 170 -14.48 10.39 10.15
N SER A 171 -13.97 10.79 11.31
CA SER A 171 -14.75 11.29 12.45
C SER A 171 -13.89 12.14 13.37
N VAL A 172 -14.51 12.84 14.31
CA VAL A 172 -13.83 13.67 15.32
C VAL A 172 -12.86 12.90 16.24
N ARG A 173 -12.92 11.56 16.23
CA ARG A 173 -12.02 10.69 17.02
C ARG A 173 -10.71 10.40 16.30
N HIS A 174 -10.66 10.63 14.98
CA HIS A 174 -9.49 10.40 14.15
C HIS A 174 -8.55 11.59 14.17
N HIS A 175 -7.35 11.40 13.61
CA HIS A 175 -6.38 12.49 13.50
C HIS A 175 -7.05 13.73 12.86
N PRO A 176 -6.93 14.92 13.44
CA PRO A 176 -7.60 16.10 12.91
C PRO A 176 -7.06 16.46 11.53
N LEU A 177 -7.95 16.88 10.64
CA LEU A 177 -7.57 17.47 9.38
C LEU A 177 -6.90 18.82 9.67
N ASP A 178 -5.69 19.03 9.15
CA ASP A 178 -4.97 20.31 9.25
C ASP A 178 -5.48 21.30 8.20
N ARG A 179 -5.45 20.89 6.93
CA ARG A 179 -5.95 21.69 5.81
C ARG A 179 -6.33 20.88 4.59
N TYR A 180 -7.08 21.46 3.69
CA TYR A 180 -7.26 20.96 2.33
C TYR A 180 -6.19 21.56 1.42
N TYR A 181 -5.55 20.69 0.62
CA TYR A 181 -4.64 21.10 -0.43
C TYR A 181 -5.43 21.58 -1.65
N HIS A 182 -4.95 22.67 -2.27
CA HIS A 182 -5.52 23.14 -3.52
C HIS A 182 -5.14 22.19 -4.67
N PRO A 183 -5.99 21.98 -5.70
CA PRO A 183 -5.65 21.11 -6.84
C PRO A 183 -4.33 21.45 -7.52
N ASP A 184 -3.92 22.72 -7.54
CA ASP A 184 -2.64 23.11 -8.13
C ASP A 184 -1.43 22.65 -7.30
N GLU A 185 -1.56 22.53 -5.97
CA GLU A 185 -0.52 21.94 -5.12
C GLU A 185 -0.30 20.45 -5.46
N PHE A 186 -1.38 19.69 -5.78
CA PHE A 186 -1.26 18.31 -6.26
C PHE A 186 -0.55 18.24 -7.61
N LYS A 187 -0.82 19.16 -8.54
CA LYS A 187 -0.09 19.24 -9.82
C LYS A 187 1.38 19.55 -9.61
N GLU A 188 1.71 20.41 -8.66
CA GLU A 188 3.09 20.72 -8.30
C GLU A 188 3.79 19.49 -7.72
N LEU A 189 3.15 18.79 -6.77
CA LEU A 189 3.70 17.55 -6.19
C LEU A 189 3.86 16.46 -7.26
N GLU A 190 2.92 16.34 -8.20
CA GLU A 190 3.02 15.44 -9.35
C GLU A 190 4.26 15.78 -10.21
N ALA A 191 4.46 17.05 -10.55
CA ALA A 191 5.59 17.50 -11.33
C ALA A 191 6.93 17.22 -10.62
N ILE A 192 7.00 17.48 -9.30
CA ILE A 192 8.18 17.17 -8.49
C ILE A 192 8.45 15.67 -8.50
N GLY A 193 7.43 14.82 -8.24
CA GLY A 193 7.59 13.37 -8.25
C GLY A 193 8.08 12.84 -9.61
N LYS A 194 7.51 13.33 -10.71
CA LYS A 194 7.97 12.99 -12.06
C LYS A 194 9.43 13.41 -12.29
N SER A 195 9.83 14.61 -11.86
CA SER A 195 11.21 15.08 -11.97
C SER A 195 12.22 14.24 -11.18
N LYS A 196 11.77 13.59 -10.10
CA LYS A 196 12.57 12.65 -9.29
C LYS A 196 12.66 11.25 -9.93
N GLY A 197 11.97 11.00 -11.03
CA GLY A 197 12.03 9.74 -11.78
C GLY A 197 11.04 8.67 -11.35
N PHE A 198 9.93 9.04 -10.70
CA PHE A 198 8.80 8.11 -10.59
C PHE A 198 8.19 7.89 -11.98
N LEU A 199 7.88 6.63 -12.30
CA LEU A 199 7.27 6.28 -13.60
C LEU A 199 5.83 6.77 -13.69
N LEU A 200 5.13 6.82 -12.54
CA LEU A 200 3.77 7.34 -12.42
C LEU A 200 3.60 8.04 -11.06
N VAL A 201 2.97 9.22 -11.11
CA VAL A 201 2.57 9.98 -9.93
C VAL A 201 1.11 10.36 -10.06
#